data_fd550f8742b0156962154813e665f439
#
_entry.id   fd550f8742b0156962154813e665f439
#
_cell.length_a   1.000
_cell.length_b   1.000
_cell.length_c   1.000
_cell.angle_alpha   90.00
_cell.angle_beta   90.00
_cell.angle_gamma   90.00
#
_symmetry.space_group_name_H-M   'P 1'
#
loop_
_entity.id
_entity.type
_entity.pdbx_description
1 polymer ?
#
loop_
_entity_poly.entity_id
_entity_poly.type
_entity_poly.pdbx_seq_one_letter_code
_entity_poly.pdbx_strand_id
1 'polypeptide(L)' 'MTMLDRSYYLLRAEAELAIARAATHPAAMRAHYHLAGYYLDKAHGMSRGDASTHVTAALNPA' A
#
# COMPACT_ATOMS: atom_id res chain seq x y z
N MET A 1 -0.75 17.32 -13.89
CA MET A 1 -1.13 16.49 -12.81
C MET A 1 -1.14 15.03 -13.20
N THR A 2 -0.70 14.20 -12.35
CA THR A 2 -0.61 12.81 -12.71
C THR A 2 -1.60 11.99 -11.92
N MET A 3 -2.05 10.92 -12.50
CA MET A 3 -2.98 10.04 -11.85
C MET A 3 -2.29 9.14 -10.85
N LEU A 4 -0.97 9.14 -10.84
CA LEU A 4 -0.21 8.29 -9.94
C LEU A 4 0.30 9.07 -8.75
N ASP A 5 -0.53 9.93 -8.21
CA ASP A 5 -0.16 10.65 -7.02
C ASP A 5 -0.64 9.89 -5.78
N ARG A 6 -0.38 10.48 -4.62
CA ARG A 6 -0.71 9.84 -3.36
C ARG A 6 -2.19 9.51 -3.25
N SER A 7 -3.03 10.42 -3.71
CA SER A 7 -4.48 10.18 -3.64
C SER A 7 -4.89 8.96 -4.43
N TYR A 8 -4.28 8.80 -5.61
CA TYR A 8 -4.59 7.65 -6.42
C TYR A 8 -4.26 6.35 -5.67
N TYR A 9 -3.07 6.31 -5.07
CA TYR A 9 -2.67 5.09 -4.38
C TYR A 9 -3.53 4.82 -3.16
N LEU A 10 -3.94 5.85 -2.45
CA LEU A 10 -4.84 5.65 -1.32
C LEU A 10 -6.18 5.11 -1.76
N LEU A 11 -6.71 5.63 -2.86
CA LEU A 11 -7.97 5.13 -3.39
C LEU A 11 -7.84 3.69 -3.83
N ARG A 12 -6.73 3.35 -4.47
CA ARG A 12 -6.52 1.97 -4.86
C ARG A 12 -6.41 1.05 -3.66
N ALA A 13 -5.74 1.51 -2.62
CA ALA A 13 -5.62 0.70 -1.41
C ALA A 13 -7.00 0.45 -0.80
N GLU A 14 -7.83 1.47 -0.74
CA GLU A 14 -9.17 1.31 -0.21
C GLU A 14 -9.99 0.34 -1.04
N ALA A 15 -9.86 0.43 -2.35
CA ALA A 15 -10.60 -0.47 -3.23
C ALA A 15 -10.16 -1.91 -2.98
N GLU A 16 -8.88 -2.15 -2.85
CA GLU A 16 -8.38 -3.49 -2.61
C GLU A 16 -8.83 -4.02 -1.26
N LEU A 17 -8.85 -3.16 -0.24
CA LEU A 17 -9.31 -3.58 1.07
C LEU A 17 -10.79 -3.97 1.03
N ALA A 18 -11.59 -3.23 0.30
CA ALA A 18 -13.01 -3.54 0.19
C ALA A 18 -13.20 -4.89 -0.49
N ILE A 19 -12.44 -5.14 -1.55
CA ILE A 19 -12.53 -6.41 -2.25
C ILE A 19 -12.06 -7.54 -1.34
N ALA A 20 -10.99 -7.32 -0.60
CA ALA A 20 -10.49 -8.35 0.29
C ALA A 20 -11.52 -8.73 1.34
N ARG A 21 -12.18 -7.72 1.91
CA ARG A 21 -13.18 -8.00 2.94
C ARG A 21 -14.39 -8.74 2.38
N ALA A 22 -14.70 -8.51 1.12
CA ALA A 22 -15.85 -9.17 0.51
C ALA A 22 -15.50 -10.52 -0.07
N ALA A 23 -14.24 -10.84 -0.18
CA ALA A 23 -13.83 -12.08 -0.81
C ALA A 23 -14.19 -13.26 0.08
N THR A 24 -14.70 -14.31 -0.57
CA THR A 24 -15.04 -15.52 0.15
C THR A 24 -13.95 -16.56 0.02
N HIS A 25 -13.02 -16.34 -0.87
CA HIS A 25 -11.95 -17.29 -1.13
C HIS A 25 -10.68 -16.82 -0.41
N PRO A 26 -10.11 -17.65 0.46
CA PRO A 26 -8.96 -17.20 1.25
C PRO A 26 -7.78 -16.71 0.40
N ALA A 27 -7.51 -17.37 -0.70
CA ALA A 27 -6.40 -16.96 -1.54
C ALA A 27 -6.65 -15.59 -2.16
N ALA A 28 -7.89 -15.35 -2.58
CA ALA A 28 -8.24 -14.05 -3.15
C ALA A 28 -8.16 -12.97 -2.09
N MET A 29 -8.62 -13.28 -0.90
CA MET A 29 -8.57 -12.33 0.20
C MET A 29 -7.12 -11.91 0.46
N ARG A 30 -6.22 -12.87 0.56
CA ARG A 30 -4.82 -12.55 0.82
C ARG A 30 -4.21 -11.75 -0.31
N ALA A 31 -4.53 -12.09 -1.55
CA ALA A 31 -3.99 -11.37 -2.69
C ALA A 31 -4.38 -9.90 -2.65
N HIS A 32 -5.64 -9.64 -2.35
CA HIS A 32 -6.10 -8.25 -2.33
C HIS A 32 -5.55 -7.49 -1.13
N TYR A 33 -5.36 -8.15 0.01
CA TYR A 33 -4.70 -7.49 1.13
C TYR A 33 -3.25 -7.15 0.79
N HIS A 34 -2.57 -8.02 0.07
CA HIS A 34 -1.20 -7.72 -0.36
C HIS A 34 -1.17 -6.52 -1.29
N LEU A 35 -2.11 -6.46 -2.21
CA LEU A 35 -2.19 -5.32 -3.11
C LEU A 35 -2.47 -4.03 -2.35
N ALA A 36 -3.35 -4.11 -1.35
CA ALA A 36 -3.63 -2.93 -0.54
C ALA A 36 -2.36 -2.45 0.14
N GLY A 37 -1.59 -3.37 0.70
CA GLY A 37 -0.34 -3.01 1.33
C GLY A 37 0.64 -2.35 0.37
N TYR A 38 0.71 -2.88 -0.84
CA TYR A 38 1.56 -2.31 -1.86
C TYR A 38 1.17 -0.86 -2.15
N TYR A 39 -0.12 -0.61 -2.32
CA TYR A 39 -0.56 0.75 -2.62
C TYR A 39 -0.37 1.68 -1.43
N LEU A 40 -0.55 1.17 -0.22
CA LEU A 40 -0.29 1.99 0.96
C LEU A 40 1.17 2.37 1.06
N ASP A 41 2.05 1.43 0.76
CA ASP A 41 3.47 1.72 0.75
C ASP A 41 3.80 2.80 -0.26
N LYS A 42 3.19 2.73 -1.43
CA LYS A 42 3.42 3.74 -2.44
C LYS A 42 2.98 5.10 -1.96
N ALA A 43 1.80 5.16 -1.35
CA ALA A 43 1.29 6.43 -0.86
C ALA A 43 2.17 7.00 0.22
N HIS A 44 2.63 6.15 1.13
CA HIS A 44 3.50 6.61 2.20
C HIS A 44 4.85 7.08 1.69
N GLY A 45 5.38 6.37 0.71
CA GLY A 45 6.64 6.78 0.11
C GLY A 45 6.55 8.16 -0.50
N MET A 46 5.43 8.43 -1.16
CA MET A 46 5.25 9.73 -1.77
C MET A 46 5.10 10.83 -0.74
N SER A 47 4.50 10.50 0.40
CA SER A 47 4.32 11.47 1.46
C SER A 47 5.62 11.80 2.16
N ARG A 48 6.45 10.78 2.37
CA ARG A 48 7.65 10.96 3.16
C ARG A 48 8.88 11.25 2.34
N GLY A 49 8.83 10.93 1.08
CA GLY A 49 9.98 11.14 0.27
C GLY A 49 11.13 10.26 0.74
N ASP A 50 12.28 10.86 0.91
CA ASP A 50 13.47 10.10 1.30
C ASP A 50 13.42 9.56 2.70
N ALA A 51 12.60 10.16 3.52
CA ALA A 51 12.56 9.76 4.92
C ALA A 51 12.20 8.29 5.07
N SER A 52 11.37 7.79 4.19
CA SER A 52 10.94 6.41 4.31
C SER A 52 12.11 5.46 4.12
N THR A 53 13.07 5.83 3.30
CA THR A 53 14.23 5.01 3.09
C THR A 53 15.06 4.92 4.36
N HIS A 54 15.23 6.03 5.02
CA HIS A 54 16.02 6.05 6.24
C HIS A 54 15.35 5.24 7.33
N VAL A 55 14.06 5.39 7.42
CA VAL A 55 13.33 4.66 8.45
C VAL A 55 13.50 3.17 8.24
N THR A 56 13.40 2.74 7.00
CA THR A 56 13.55 1.34 6.71
C THR A 56 14.91 0.83 7.12
N ALA A 57 15.94 1.59 6.80
CA ALA A 57 17.29 1.18 7.15
C ALA A 57 17.47 1.09 8.66
N ALA A 58 16.88 2.03 9.36
CA ALA A 58 17.01 2.04 10.81
C ALA A 58 16.29 0.88 11.45
N LEU A 59 15.16 0.49 10.88
CA LEU A 59 14.39 -0.57 11.45
C LEU A 59 14.91 -1.94 11.11
N ASN A 60 15.85 -2.00 10.22
CA ASN A 60 16.40 -3.26 9.80
C ASN A 60 17.82 -3.40 10.26
N PRO A 61 18.01 -3.49 11.51
CA PRO A 61 19.36 -3.44 12.09
C PRO A 61 20.14 -4.67 11.79
N ALA A 62 19.52 -5.68 11.66
CA ALA A 62 20.17 -6.97 11.51
C ALA A 62 21.54 -6.91 11.46
#